data_bd5fdd630668026269b1b2870d7d7067
#
_entry.id   bd5fdd630668026269b1b2870d7d7067
#
_cell.length_a   1.000
_cell.length_b   1.000
_cell.length_c   1.000
_cell.angle_alpha   90.00
_cell.angle_beta   90.00
_cell.angle_gamma   90.00
#
_symmetry.space_group_name_H-M   'P 1'
#
loop_
_entity.id
_entity.type
_entity.pdbx_description
1 polymer ?
#
loop_
_entity_poly.entity_id
_entity_poly.type
_entity_poly.pdbx_seq_one_letter_code
_entity_poly.pdbx_strand_id
1 'polypeptide(L)'
;MLLVSACASAPEKGIPYNDFPVTEQLSGQTVPLDTAIFRFPYRIRVQGDTVAILDLHASEHFIQLFHYPDFSYIASLGRRGDSPEDMLSAENLRWDGNSLWTLDANKSQLTRYGLSLSGDSLLREEVVSLDKEILRALDFVVYDDSTFIVPDYSGESRFCWVNRKGKLLRKMGEIPSANEEALMQARPALAQAWRSFIDYNPRNGVLAAVTQLGEVLEIYNLKDSTHVVRIGPHGEPKFKVAEGYGIPTGIMGFCDVQVTDSAIYAVFQGRTFKDIAEA
;
A
#
# COMPACT_ATOMS: atom_id res chain seq x y z
N MET A 1 -37.01 8.54 42.14
CA MET A 1 -36.91 7.89 40.82
C MET A 1 -35.60 8.40 40.20
N LEU A 2 -34.51 7.66 40.37
CA LEU A 2 -33.19 8.03 39.83
C LEU A 2 -33.11 7.52 38.39
N LEU A 3 -33.07 8.44 37.43
CA LEU A 3 -32.73 8.12 36.06
C LEU A 3 -31.21 7.95 35.99
N VAL A 4 -30.74 6.72 35.91
CA VAL A 4 -29.35 6.40 35.54
C VAL A 4 -29.28 6.50 34.03
N SER A 5 -28.72 7.64 33.53
CA SER A 5 -28.36 7.77 32.15
C SER A 5 -27.12 6.91 31.92
N ALA A 6 -27.29 5.73 31.35
CA ALA A 6 -26.19 4.95 30.82
C ALA A 6 -25.71 5.67 29.56
N CYS A 7 -24.55 6.32 29.65
CA CYS A 7 -23.79 6.70 28.46
C CYS A 7 -23.41 5.39 27.77
N ALA A 8 -24.15 4.97 26.77
CA ALA A 8 -23.71 3.96 25.85
C ALA A 8 -22.55 4.60 25.07
N SER A 9 -21.31 4.19 25.37
CA SER A 9 -20.17 4.46 24.50
C SER A 9 -20.52 3.90 23.12
N ALA A 10 -20.35 4.72 22.09
CA ALA A 10 -20.48 4.23 20.70
C ALA A 10 -19.60 2.97 20.55
N PRO A 11 -20.07 1.94 19.83
CA PRO A 11 -19.29 0.73 19.63
C PRO A 11 -17.95 1.13 19.02
N GLU A 12 -16.85 0.74 19.67
CA GLU A 12 -15.50 0.92 19.11
C GLU A 12 -15.47 0.23 17.75
N LYS A 13 -15.19 0.99 16.68
CA LYS A 13 -15.12 0.46 15.31
C LYS A 13 -13.89 -0.42 15.07
N GLY A 14 -13.12 -0.77 16.11
CA GLY A 14 -11.95 -1.63 16.07
C GLY A 14 -11.60 -2.24 17.41
N ILE A 15 -10.75 -3.26 17.37
CA ILE A 15 -10.23 -3.94 18.56
C ILE A 15 -8.89 -3.28 18.92
N PRO A 16 -8.79 -2.60 20.08
CA PRO A 16 -7.54 -1.97 20.49
C PRO A 16 -6.46 -3.01 20.82
N TYR A 17 -5.20 -2.63 20.62
CA TYR A 17 -4.04 -3.32 21.16
C TYR A 17 -3.07 -2.28 21.75
N ASN A 18 -2.40 -2.62 22.86
CA ASN A 18 -1.56 -1.66 23.57
C ASN A 18 -0.10 -2.07 23.59
N ASP A 19 0.20 -3.36 23.41
CA ASP A 19 1.54 -3.88 23.34
C ASP A 19 1.63 -5.21 22.58
N PHE A 20 2.84 -5.72 22.42
CA PHE A 20 3.12 -7.00 21.76
C PHE A 20 3.67 -7.99 22.78
N PRO A 21 3.20 -9.25 22.79
CA PRO A 21 3.64 -10.26 23.77
C PRO A 21 5.11 -10.67 23.60
N VAL A 22 5.68 -10.44 22.42
CA VAL A 22 7.07 -10.77 22.08
C VAL A 22 7.71 -9.57 21.41
N THR A 23 8.92 -9.22 21.85
CA THR A 23 9.76 -8.19 21.25
C THR A 23 11.14 -8.79 20.95
N GLU A 24 11.59 -8.63 19.71
CA GLU A 24 12.90 -9.09 19.26
C GLU A 24 13.70 -7.92 18.67
N GLN A 25 14.99 -7.87 18.97
CA GLN A 25 15.91 -6.91 18.36
C GLN A 25 16.53 -7.51 17.11
N LEU A 26 16.31 -6.89 15.97
CA LEU A 26 16.92 -7.29 14.72
C LEU A 26 18.23 -6.51 14.47
N SER A 27 19.24 -7.20 13.94
CA SER A 27 20.46 -6.57 13.42
C SER A 27 20.50 -6.71 11.91
N GLY A 28 20.82 -5.60 11.22
CA GLY A 28 20.97 -5.59 9.76
C GLY A 28 22.41 -5.81 9.34
N GLN A 29 22.61 -6.38 8.16
CA GLN A 29 23.90 -6.40 7.46
C GLN A 29 23.84 -5.40 6.30
N THR A 30 24.92 -4.61 6.15
CA THR A 30 25.05 -3.73 4.99
C THR A 30 25.42 -4.57 3.78
N VAL A 31 24.61 -4.44 2.71
CA VAL A 31 24.90 -5.03 1.43
C VAL A 31 25.52 -3.96 0.53
N PRO A 32 26.77 -4.15 0.06
CA PRO A 32 27.40 -3.21 -0.87
C PRO A 32 26.70 -3.33 -2.24
N LEU A 33 26.26 -2.20 -2.79
CA LEU A 33 25.63 -2.11 -4.10
C LEU A 33 26.54 -1.27 -5.00
N ASP A 34 27.51 -1.91 -5.65
CA ASP A 34 28.55 -1.23 -6.42
C ASP A 34 28.04 -0.50 -7.68
N THR A 35 26.85 -0.87 -8.16
CA THR A 35 26.30 -0.40 -9.44
C THR A 35 25.02 0.43 -9.32
N ALA A 36 24.43 0.54 -8.12
CA ALA A 36 23.16 1.20 -7.92
C ALA A 36 23.26 2.36 -6.93
N ILE A 37 22.78 3.52 -7.33
CA ILE A 37 22.60 4.69 -6.46
C ILE A 37 21.11 4.91 -6.29
N PHE A 38 20.62 4.70 -5.06
CA PHE A 38 19.25 5.00 -4.69
C PHE A 38 19.17 6.40 -4.08
N ARG A 39 18.13 7.14 -4.49
CA ARG A 39 17.81 8.45 -3.90
C ARG A 39 16.75 8.34 -2.83
N PHE A 40 15.73 7.51 -3.08
CA PHE A 40 14.66 7.23 -2.13
C PHE A 40 14.11 5.82 -2.36
N PRO A 41 14.85 4.77 -1.90
CA PRO A 41 14.37 3.39 -2.00
C PRO A 41 13.11 3.23 -1.14
N TYR A 42 12.00 2.96 -1.81
CA TYR A 42 10.68 3.05 -1.20
C TYR A 42 10.01 1.69 -1.00
N ARG A 43 10.25 0.75 -1.92
CA ARG A 43 9.71 -0.60 -1.85
C ARG A 43 10.77 -1.62 -2.22
N ILE A 44 10.74 -2.74 -1.52
CA ILE A 44 11.50 -3.94 -1.87
C ILE A 44 10.54 -5.11 -1.97
N ARG A 45 10.68 -5.92 -3.02
CA ARG A 45 9.88 -7.14 -3.20
C ARG A 45 10.79 -8.25 -3.70
N VAL A 46 10.74 -9.38 -2.99
CA VAL A 46 11.54 -10.56 -3.29
C VAL A 46 10.64 -11.66 -3.85
N GLN A 47 11.05 -12.26 -4.95
CA GLN A 47 10.40 -13.42 -5.56
C GLN A 47 11.46 -14.44 -5.98
N GLY A 48 11.50 -15.58 -5.30
CA GLY A 48 12.56 -16.57 -5.51
C GLY A 48 13.94 -15.98 -5.21
N ASP A 49 14.79 -15.96 -6.22
CA ASP A 49 16.15 -15.41 -6.20
C ASP A 49 16.25 -14.00 -6.80
N THR A 50 15.13 -13.32 -7.02
CA THR A 50 15.11 -11.98 -7.60
C THR A 50 14.54 -10.96 -6.64
N VAL A 51 15.25 -9.83 -6.49
CA VAL A 51 14.82 -8.66 -5.72
C VAL A 51 14.49 -7.52 -6.67
N ALA A 52 13.33 -6.92 -6.52
CA ALA A 52 12.97 -5.67 -7.18
C ALA A 52 12.95 -4.54 -6.13
N ILE A 53 13.70 -3.47 -6.37
CA ILE A 53 13.74 -2.27 -5.53
C ILE A 53 13.20 -1.09 -6.34
N LEU A 54 12.18 -0.42 -5.79
CA LEU A 54 11.59 0.78 -6.34
C LEU A 54 12.16 2.01 -5.64
N ASP A 55 12.68 2.95 -6.44
CA ASP A 55 13.17 4.26 -6.01
C ASP A 55 12.27 5.37 -6.54
N LEU A 56 11.52 6.03 -5.64
CA LEU A 56 10.57 7.09 -6.02
C LEU A 56 11.22 8.31 -6.67
N HIS A 57 12.48 8.59 -6.32
CA HIS A 57 13.22 9.77 -6.79
C HIS A 57 14.35 9.44 -7.77
N ALA A 58 14.34 8.25 -8.33
CA ALA A 58 15.31 7.83 -9.33
C ALA A 58 15.38 8.82 -10.50
N SER A 59 16.58 9.06 -11.01
CA SER A 59 16.80 9.98 -12.13
C SER A 59 16.47 9.40 -13.49
N GLU A 60 16.70 8.10 -13.68
CA GLU A 60 16.57 7.42 -14.97
C GLU A 60 15.55 6.28 -14.95
N HIS A 61 15.67 5.34 -14.02
CA HIS A 61 14.81 4.18 -13.92
C HIS A 61 14.29 4.03 -12.49
N PHE A 62 12.98 3.91 -12.34
CA PHE A 62 12.34 3.78 -11.04
C PHE A 62 12.60 2.44 -10.36
N ILE A 63 12.90 1.37 -11.10
CA ILE A 63 12.99 0.02 -10.56
C ILE A 63 14.32 -0.60 -10.97
N GLN A 64 15.00 -1.19 -9.99
CA GLN A 64 16.23 -1.94 -10.19
C GLN A 64 16.06 -3.38 -9.68
N LEU A 65 16.59 -4.32 -10.44
CA LEU A 65 16.52 -5.76 -10.17
C LEU A 65 17.90 -6.28 -9.79
N PHE A 66 17.91 -7.16 -8.81
CA PHE A 66 19.12 -7.81 -8.30
C PHE A 66 18.85 -9.30 -8.05
N HIS A 67 19.91 -10.11 -8.06
CA HIS A 67 19.86 -11.45 -7.52
C HIS A 67 19.80 -11.42 -5.99
N TYR A 68 19.11 -12.38 -5.39
CA TYR A 68 19.07 -12.59 -3.95
C TYR A 68 19.85 -13.87 -3.61
N PRO A 69 20.67 -13.90 -2.56
CA PRO A 69 20.83 -12.86 -1.51
C PRO A 69 22.03 -11.91 -1.69
N ASP A 70 22.81 -12.04 -2.76
CA ASP A 70 24.08 -11.31 -2.94
C ASP A 70 23.90 -9.91 -3.53
N PHE A 71 22.71 -9.57 -3.99
CA PHE A 71 22.34 -8.30 -4.61
C PHE A 71 23.20 -7.93 -5.83
N SER A 72 23.72 -8.92 -6.57
CA SER A 72 24.31 -8.64 -7.87
C SER A 72 23.27 -8.11 -8.85
N TYR A 73 23.63 -7.06 -9.59
CA TYR A 73 22.72 -6.33 -10.48
C TYR A 73 22.28 -7.18 -11.67
N ILE A 74 20.98 -7.14 -11.99
CA ILE A 74 20.40 -7.78 -13.16
C ILE A 74 20.04 -6.75 -14.23
N ALA A 75 19.11 -5.83 -13.93
CA ALA A 75 18.58 -4.89 -14.90
C ALA A 75 17.88 -3.69 -14.23
N SER A 76 17.62 -2.64 -15.02
CA SER A 76 16.75 -1.53 -14.63
C SER A 76 15.54 -1.47 -15.55
N LEU A 77 14.39 -1.07 -15.00
CA LEU A 77 13.14 -0.90 -15.75
C LEU A 77 12.32 0.28 -15.24
N GLY A 78 11.26 0.62 -15.98
CA GLY A 78 10.45 1.79 -15.67
C GLY A 78 11.23 3.08 -15.88
N ARG A 79 11.71 3.32 -17.11
CA ARG A 79 12.43 4.55 -17.45
C ARG A 79 11.57 5.76 -17.14
N ARG A 80 12.17 6.75 -16.49
CA ARG A 80 11.49 8.00 -16.15
C ARG A 80 11.35 8.89 -17.38
N GLY A 81 10.13 9.32 -17.67
CA GLY A 81 9.83 10.18 -18.80
C GLY A 81 8.34 10.28 -19.10
N ASP A 82 7.98 11.03 -20.13
CA ASP A 82 6.60 11.31 -20.54
C ASP A 82 6.17 10.56 -21.81
N SER A 83 7.08 9.80 -22.42
CA SER A 83 6.73 9.00 -23.60
C SER A 83 5.76 7.85 -23.22
N PRO A 84 5.04 7.25 -24.17
CA PRO A 84 4.13 6.12 -23.89
C PRO A 84 4.82 4.93 -23.24
N GLU A 85 6.11 4.74 -23.48
CA GLU A 85 6.90 3.63 -22.93
C GLU A 85 7.49 3.95 -21.55
N ASP A 86 7.55 5.21 -21.18
CA ASP A 86 8.15 5.68 -19.93
C ASP A 86 7.15 5.68 -18.79
N MET A 87 7.62 5.91 -17.56
CA MET A 87 6.82 6.13 -16.36
C MET A 87 6.95 7.59 -15.90
N LEU A 88 5.82 8.21 -15.57
CA LEU A 88 5.80 9.55 -14.93
C LEU A 88 6.05 9.46 -13.44
N SER A 89 5.56 8.38 -12.83
CA SER A 89 5.76 8.07 -11.41
C SER A 89 5.81 6.56 -11.21
N ALA A 90 6.32 6.11 -10.08
CA ALA A 90 6.24 4.71 -9.67
C ALA A 90 5.79 4.67 -8.21
N GLU A 91 4.59 4.19 -7.96
CA GLU A 91 4.02 4.19 -6.59
C GLU A 91 4.16 2.84 -5.90
N ASN A 92 4.00 1.76 -6.63
CA ASN A 92 4.17 0.42 -6.08
C ASN A 92 4.52 -0.62 -7.16
N LEU A 93 4.98 -1.77 -6.70
CA LEU A 93 5.26 -2.93 -7.53
C LEU A 93 4.83 -4.23 -6.82
N ARG A 94 4.45 -5.24 -7.62
CA ARG A 94 4.01 -6.55 -7.11
C ARG A 94 4.50 -7.67 -8.02
N TRP A 95 5.04 -8.72 -7.43
CA TRP A 95 5.26 -9.96 -8.14
C TRP A 95 3.96 -10.74 -8.29
N ASP A 96 3.78 -11.33 -9.46
CA ASP A 96 2.72 -12.28 -9.79
C ASP A 96 3.35 -13.43 -10.60
N GLY A 97 3.68 -14.50 -9.92
CA GLY A 97 4.54 -15.54 -10.48
C GLY A 97 5.88 -14.96 -10.94
N ASN A 98 6.23 -15.17 -12.21
CA ASN A 98 7.45 -14.66 -12.82
C ASN A 98 7.27 -13.27 -13.48
N SER A 99 6.15 -12.61 -13.26
CA SER A 99 5.88 -11.28 -13.81
C SER A 99 5.92 -10.23 -12.70
N LEU A 100 6.39 -9.03 -13.04
CA LEU A 100 6.40 -7.87 -12.17
C LEU A 100 5.37 -6.86 -12.66
N TRP A 101 4.37 -6.58 -11.84
CA TRP A 101 3.43 -5.50 -12.05
C TRP A 101 3.93 -4.21 -11.40
N THR A 102 3.73 -3.08 -12.06
CA THR A 102 4.07 -1.75 -11.56
C THR A 102 2.88 -0.82 -11.68
N LEU A 103 2.79 0.16 -10.79
CA LEU A 103 1.76 1.19 -10.80
C LEU A 103 2.38 2.56 -11.07
N ASP A 104 1.93 3.20 -12.14
CA ASP A 104 2.15 4.63 -12.41
C ASP A 104 0.87 5.40 -12.06
N ALA A 105 0.88 6.10 -10.91
CA ALA A 105 -0.28 6.83 -10.44
C ALA A 105 -0.61 8.06 -11.31
N ASN A 106 0.40 8.71 -11.90
CA ASN A 106 0.19 9.90 -12.73
C ASN A 106 -0.37 9.55 -14.11
N LYS A 107 -0.06 8.36 -14.63
CA LYS A 107 -0.70 7.82 -15.84
C LYS A 107 -1.98 7.03 -15.55
N SER A 108 -2.30 6.78 -14.27
CA SER A 108 -3.37 5.85 -13.86
C SER A 108 -3.24 4.50 -14.58
N GLN A 109 -2.06 3.89 -14.48
CA GLN A 109 -1.69 2.76 -15.32
C GLN A 109 -0.97 1.66 -14.53
N LEU A 110 -1.39 0.43 -14.75
CA LEU A 110 -0.65 -0.77 -14.36
C LEU A 110 0.12 -1.30 -15.58
N THR A 111 1.38 -1.66 -15.38
CA THR A 111 2.22 -2.25 -16.43
C THR A 111 2.79 -3.58 -15.93
N ARG A 112 2.66 -4.63 -16.75
CA ARG A 112 3.24 -5.95 -16.51
C ARG A 112 4.54 -6.10 -17.28
N TYR A 113 5.54 -6.59 -16.58
CA TYR A 113 6.82 -7.00 -17.14
C TYR A 113 7.01 -8.50 -16.90
N GLY A 114 7.23 -9.28 -17.94
CA GLY A 114 7.58 -10.68 -17.87
C GLY A 114 9.09 -10.89 -17.93
N LEU A 115 9.60 -11.91 -17.23
CA LEU A 115 11.01 -12.30 -17.35
C LEU A 115 11.29 -12.76 -18.77
N SER A 116 12.43 -12.33 -19.36
CA SER A 116 12.92 -12.87 -20.63
C SER A 116 13.24 -14.35 -20.50
N LEU A 117 13.30 -15.05 -21.63
CA LEU A 117 13.64 -16.47 -21.66
C LEU A 117 15.05 -16.75 -21.09
N SER A 118 15.96 -15.77 -21.15
CA SER A 118 17.30 -15.85 -20.54
C SER A 118 17.28 -15.54 -19.03
N GLY A 119 16.16 -14.99 -18.49
CA GLY A 119 16.05 -14.64 -17.08
C GLY A 119 16.84 -13.39 -16.65
N ASP A 120 17.48 -12.70 -17.59
CA ASP A 120 18.39 -11.56 -17.35
C ASP A 120 17.76 -10.19 -17.63
N SER A 121 16.51 -10.14 -18.08
CA SER A 121 15.78 -8.91 -18.35
C SER A 121 14.27 -9.09 -18.24
N LEU A 122 13.56 -7.98 -18.01
CA LEU A 122 12.11 -7.95 -18.03
C LEU A 122 11.60 -7.24 -19.28
N LEU A 123 10.67 -7.88 -19.98
CA LEU A 123 10.01 -7.36 -21.17
C LEU A 123 8.63 -6.81 -20.81
N ARG A 124 8.29 -5.63 -21.30
CA ARG A 124 6.95 -5.06 -21.15
C ARG A 124 5.94 -5.88 -21.96
N GLU A 125 5.00 -6.51 -21.28
CA GLU A 125 4.04 -7.45 -21.90
C GLU A 125 2.63 -6.87 -22.00
N GLU A 126 2.20 -6.14 -20.97
CA GLU A 126 0.82 -5.70 -20.86
C GLU A 126 0.74 -4.32 -20.21
N VAL A 127 -0.24 -3.54 -20.64
CA VAL A 127 -0.57 -2.22 -20.09
C VAL A 127 -2.05 -2.14 -19.84
N VAL A 128 -2.42 -1.76 -18.62
CA VAL A 128 -3.79 -1.61 -18.17
C VAL A 128 -4.02 -0.18 -17.74
N SER A 129 -4.77 0.60 -18.54
CA SER A 129 -5.21 1.94 -18.16
C SER A 129 -6.41 1.84 -17.23
N LEU A 130 -6.30 2.40 -16.03
CA LEU A 130 -7.36 2.34 -15.03
C LEU A 130 -8.51 3.29 -15.39
N ASP A 131 -9.73 2.88 -15.04
CA ASP A 131 -10.95 3.67 -15.22
C ASP A 131 -10.84 5.01 -14.51
N LYS A 132 -11.42 6.05 -15.09
CA LYS A 132 -11.43 7.42 -14.53
C LYS A 132 -12.16 7.53 -13.20
N GLU A 133 -13.03 6.58 -12.88
CA GLU A 133 -13.71 6.46 -11.59
C GLU A 133 -12.75 6.02 -10.47
N ILE A 134 -11.57 5.49 -10.81
CA ILE A 134 -10.53 5.12 -9.86
C ILE A 134 -9.65 6.33 -9.62
N LEU A 135 -9.96 7.06 -8.56
CA LEU A 135 -9.25 8.30 -8.24
C LEU A 135 -7.86 7.99 -7.68
N ARG A 136 -6.82 8.40 -8.42
CA ARG A 136 -5.43 8.42 -7.98
C ARG A 136 -4.99 7.13 -7.25
N ALA A 137 -4.99 6.00 -7.95
CA ALA A 137 -4.46 4.75 -7.40
C ALA A 137 -3.03 4.94 -6.89
N LEU A 138 -2.77 4.60 -5.63
CA LEU A 138 -1.47 4.73 -4.96
C LEU A 138 -0.93 3.39 -4.45
N ASP A 139 -1.75 2.34 -4.51
CA ASP A 139 -1.38 0.97 -4.25
C ASP A 139 -2.32 0.02 -5.01
N PHE A 140 -1.94 -1.24 -5.14
CA PHE A 140 -2.75 -2.28 -5.76
C PHE A 140 -2.27 -3.67 -5.31
N VAL A 141 -3.13 -4.66 -5.48
CA VAL A 141 -2.76 -6.07 -5.41
C VAL A 141 -3.36 -6.82 -6.60
N VAL A 142 -2.68 -7.87 -7.04
CA VAL A 142 -3.23 -8.84 -8.00
C VAL A 142 -4.12 -9.80 -7.20
N TYR A 143 -5.43 -9.76 -7.44
CA TYR A 143 -6.38 -10.61 -6.74
C TYR A 143 -6.47 -12.00 -7.35
N ASP A 144 -6.58 -12.05 -8.68
CA ASP A 144 -6.56 -13.24 -9.52
C ASP A 144 -6.08 -12.90 -10.94
N ASP A 145 -6.06 -13.88 -11.83
CA ASP A 145 -5.62 -13.71 -13.22
C ASP A 145 -6.39 -12.64 -14.00
N SER A 146 -7.55 -12.21 -13.52
CA SER A 146 -8.47 -11.32 -14.21
C SER A 146 -8.72 -9.99 -13.49
N THR A 147 -8.27 -9.85 -12.23
CA THR A 147 -8.75 -8.78 -11.34
C THR A 147 -7.63 -8.22 -10.46
N PHE A 148 -7.70 -6.90 -10.26
CA PHE A 148 -6.90 -6.18 -9.27
C PHE A 148 -7.81 -5.61 -8.17
N ILE A 149 -7.25 -5.42 -6.96
CA ILE A 149 -7.85 -4.63 -5.91
C ILE A 149 -7.00 -3.37 -5.72
N VAL A 150 -7.66 -2.22 -5.68
CA VAL A 150 -7.05 -0.89 -5.53
C VAL A 150 -7.75 -0.16 -4.39
N PRO A 151 -7.05 0.52 -3.46
CA PRO A 151 -7.71 1.39 -2.48
C PRO A 151 -8.55 2.48 -3.14
N ASP A 152 -9.74 2.74 -2.60
CA ASP A 152 -10.64 3.80 -3.08
C ASP A 152 -10.39 5.11 -2.31
N TYR A 153 -9.98 6.14 -3.00
CA TYR A 153 -9.78 7.48 -2.44
C TYR A 153 -10.90 8.47 -2.78
N SER A 154 -12.01 7.99 -3.35
CA SER A 154 -13.22 8.82 -3.54
C SER A 154 -13.94 9.13 -2.23
N GLY A 155 -13.75 8.28 -1.21
CA GLY A 155 -14.49 8.33 0.05
C GLY A 155 -15.81 7.57 0.03
N GLU A 156 -16.18 6.97 -1.09
CA GLU A 156 -17.42 6.17 -1.19
C GLU A 156 -17.25 4.78 -0.55
N SER A 157 -16.09 4.18 -0.77
CA SER A 157 -15.78 2.82 -0.29
C SER A 157 -14.32 2.70 0.16
N ARG A 158 -13.92 1.51 0.55
CA ARG A 158 -12.55 1.24 0.98
C ARG A 158 -11.67 0.73 -0.16
N PHE A 159 -12.24 -0.10 -1.05
CA PHE A 159 -11.54 -0.73 -2.17
C PHE A 159 -12.38 -0.75 -3.44
N CYS A 160 -11.68 -0.70 -4.57
CA CYS A 160 -12.19 -0.91 -5.92
C CYS A 160 -11.71 -2.25 -6.46
N TRP A 161 -12.59 -3.06 -7.03
CA TRP A 161 -12.25 -4.21 -7.87
C TRP A 161 -12.18 -3.78 -9.32
N VAL A 162 -11.08 -4.07 -9.99
CA VAL A 162 -10.75 -3.61 -11.34
C VAL A 162 -10.38 -4.81 -12.20
N ASN A 163 -10.96 -4.95 -13.37
CA ASN A 163 -10.59 -6.04 -14.27
C ASN A 163 -9.28 -5.75 -15.05
N ARG A 164 -8.77 -6.77 -15.78
CA ARG A 164 -7.57 -6.65 -16.62
C ARG A 164 -7.67 -5.62 -17.76
N LYS A 165 -8.87 -5.12 -18.06
CA LYS A 165 -9.09 -4.02 -19.02
C LYS A 165 -9.09 -2.64 -18.33
N GLY A 166 -8.81 -2.60 -17.03
CA GLY A 166 -8.79 -1.38 -16.23
C GLY A 166 -10.18 -0.89 -15.79
N LYS A 167 -11.25 -1.61 -16.13
CA LYS A 167 -12.62 -1.20 -15.83
C LYS A 167 -12.98 -1.50 -14.38
N LEU A 168 -13.57 -0.52 -13.68
CA LEU A 168 -14.16 -0.69 -12.37
C LEU A 168 -15.31 -1.72 -12.44
N LEU A 169 -15.23 -2.77 -11.63
CA LEU A 169 -16.26 -3.81 -11.53
C LEU A 169 -17.21 -3.55 -10.36
N ARG A 170 -16.66 -3.21 -9.20
CA ARG A 170 -17.42 -2.93 -7.98
C ARG A 170 -16.53 -2.21 -6.96
N LYS A 171 -17.19 -1.56 -6.01
CA LYS A 171 -16.56 -1.02 -4.80
C LYS A 171 -16.97 -1.84 -3.58
N MET A 172 -16.13 -1.91 -2.56
CA MET A 172 -16.39 -2.69 -1.35
C MET A 172 -15.78 -2.03 -0.11
N GLY A 173 -16.42 -2.30 1.03
CA GLY A 173 -15.99 -1.88 2.35
C GLY A 173 -16.28 -0.41 2.62
N GLU A 174 -16.29 -0.08 3.90
CA GLU A 174 -16.41 1.29 4.39
C GLU A 174 -15.11 1.65 5.12
N ILE A 175 -14.79 2.94 5.19
CA ILE A 175 -13.70 3.42 6.03
C ILE A 175 -14.12 3.24 7.48
N PRO A 176 -13.43 2.40 8.29
CA PRO A 176 -13.87 2.06 9.64
C PRO A 176 -13.47 3.15 10.65
N SER A 177 -13.76 4.41 10.34
CA SER A 177 -13.44 5.55 11.20
C SER A 177 -14.53 5.81 12.23
N ALA A 178 -14.14 6.20 13.44
CA ALA A 178 -15.05 6.73 14.46
C ALA A 178 -15.33 8.24 14.26
N ASN A 179 -14.67 8.90 13.30
CA ASN A 179 -14.91 10.30 12.98
C ASN A 179 -16.17 10.46 12.13
N GLU A 180 -17.34 10.47 12.79
CA GLU A 180 -18.64 10.56 12.14
C GLU A 180 -18.83 11.88 11.37
N GLU A 181 -18.26 12.98 11.85
CA GLU A 181 -18.33 14.27 11.16
C GLU A 181 -17.63 14.19 9.80
N ALA A 182 -16.42 13.63 9.74
CA ALA A 182 -15.70 13.45 8.48
C ALA A 182 -16.38 12.45 7.56
N LEU A 183 -16.99 11.38 8.10
CA LEU A 183 -17.79 10.42 7.33
C LEU A 183 -19.02 11.06 6.68
N MET A 184 -19.63 12.07 7.32
CA MET A 184 -20.81 12.75 6.78
C MET A 184 -20.46 13.92 5.86
N GLN A 185 -19.42 14.69 6.16
CA GLN A 185 -19.18 16.01 5.55
C GLN A 185 -17.88 16.12 4.75
N ALA A 186 -16.92 15.20 4.96
CA ALA A 186 -15.58 15.32 4.40
C ALA A 186 -15.00 13.97 3.94
N ARG A 187 -15.81 13.09 3.35
CA ARG A 187 -15.41 11.73 2.93
C ARG A 187 -14.14 11.69 2.06
N PRO A 188 -13.94 12.56 1.06
CA PRO A 188 -12.71 12.56 0.28
C PRO A 188 -11.47 12.90 1.11
N ALA A 189 -11.56 13.86 2.03
CA ALA A 189 -10.46 14.20 2.94
C ALA A 189 -10.17 13.06 3.93
N LEU A 190 -11.22 12.40 4.44
CA LEU A 190 -11.09 11.21 5.26
C LEU A 190 -10.40 10.08 4.50
N ALA A 191 -10.80 9.79 3.27
CA ALA A 191 -10.18 8.74 2.44
C ALA A 191 -8.70 9.02 2.17
N GLN A 192 -8.33 10.29 1.96
CA GLN A 192 -6.93 10.69 1.81
C GLN A 192 -6.14 10.48 3.11
N ALA A 193 -6.72 10.83 4.28
CA ALA A 193 -6.09 10.58 5.57
C ALA A 193 -5.94 9.07 5.87
N TRP A 194 -6.90 8.26 5.40
CA TRP A 194 -6.91 6.80 5.51
C TRP A 194 -6.15 6.10 4.37
N ARG A 195 -5.31 6.83 3.63
CA ARG A 195 -4.39 6.19 2.67
C ARG A 195 -3.67 5.03 3.33
N SER A 196 -3.70 3.88 2.65
CA SER A 196 -3.17 2.64 3.20
C SER A 196 -2.29 1.92 2.19
N PHE A 197 -1.33 1.17 2.73
CA PHE A 197 -0.65 0.12 2.00
C PHE A 197 -1.44 -1.16 2.15
N ILE A 198 -1.55 -1.91 1.07
CA ILE A 198 -2.32 -3.16 1.06
C ILE A 198 -1.44 -4.31 0.57
N ASP A 199 -1.73 -5.51 1.03
CA ASP A 199 -1.17 -6.73 0.47
C ASP A 199 -2.18 -7.87 0.56
N TYR A 200 -2.12 -8.82 -0.37
CA TYR A 200 -3.06 -9.92 -0.49
C TYR A 200 -2.36 -11.24 -0.72
N ASN A 201 -2.74 -12.26 0.03
CA ASN A 201 -2.29 -13.61 -0.20
C ASN A 201 -3.44 -14.50 -0.71
N PRO A 202 -3.40 -14.94 -1.99
CA PRO A 202 -4.47 -15.74 -2.59
C PRO A 202 -4.61 -17.13 -1.93
N ARG A 203 -3.55 -17.67 -1.32
CA ARG A 203 -3.58 -18.99 -0.68
C ARG A 203 -4.50 -19.04 0.53
N ASN A 204 -4.43 -18.04 1.41
CA ASN A 204 -5.31 -17.94 2.58
C ASN A 204 -6.50 -16.99 2.38
N GLY A 205 -6.50 -16.15 1.34
CA GLY A 205 -7.57 -15.19 1.03
C GLY A 205 -7.52 -13.92 1.89
N VAL A 206 -6.42 -13.68 2.58
CA VAL A 206 -6.27 -12.52 3.47
C VAL A 206 -5.78 -11.32 2.68
N LEU A 207 -6.55 -10.23 2.73
CA LEU A 207 -6.16 -8.88 2.34
C LEU A 207 -5.90 -8.08 3.60
N ALA A 208 -4.70 -7.56 3.77
CA ALA A 208 -4.36 -6.63 4.84
C ALA A 208 -4.26 -5.21 4.30
N ALA A 209 -4.70 -4.23 5.08
CA ALA A 209 -4.51 -2.82 4.81
C ALA A 209 -4.00 -2.12 6.08
N VAL A 210 -2.89 -1.38 5.95
CA VAL A 210 -2.31 -0.61 7.06
C VAL A 210 -2.29 0.87 6.71
N THR A 211 -2.72 1.71 7.63
CA THR A 211 -2.82 3.15 7.36
C THR A 211 -1.45 3.83 7.37
N GLN A 212 -1.22 4.72 6.42
CA GLN A 212 0.00 5.54 6.34
C GLN A 212 0.09 6.57 7.48
N LEU A 213 -1.04 6.95 8.05
CA LEU A 213 -1.15 7.85 9.20
C LEU A 213 -1.82 7.12 10.35
N GLY A 214 -1.47 7.48 11.61
CA GLY A 214 -2.02 6.79 12.78
C GLY A 214 -1.54 5.34 12.88
N GLU A 215 -2.31 4.49 13.54
CA GLU A 215 -1.90 3.11 13.80
C GLU A 215 -3.10 2.15 13.68
N VAL A 216 -3.50 1.90 12.41
CA VAL A 216 -4.64 1.02 12.11
C VAL A 216 -4.21 -0.08 11.14
N LEU A 217 -4.58 -1.32 11.49
CA LEU A 217 -4.46 -2.50 10.64
C LEU A 217 -5.86 -3.08 10.40
N GLU A 218 -6.26 -3.17 9.16
CA GLU A 218 -7.48 -3.85 8.72
C GLU A 218 -7.13 -5.20 8.11
N ILE A 219 -7.85 -6.24 8.48
CA ILE A 219 -7.66 -7.62 8.01
C ILE A 219 -8.98 -8.10 7.44
N TYR A 220 -9.01 -8.36 6.15
CA TYR A 220 -10.16 -8.92 5.44
C TYR A 220 -9.85 -10.34 5.02
N ASN A 221 -10.70 -11.29 5.35
CA ASN A 221 -10.66 -12.60 4.72
C ASN A 221 -11.72 -12.61 3.60
N LEU A 222 -11.25 -12.58 2.36
CA LEU A 222 -12.10 -12.49 1.17
C LEU A 222 -12.79 -13.81 0.83
N LYS A 223 -12.42 -14.93 1.48
CA LYS A 223 -13.06 -16.25 1.30
C LYS A 223 -14.33 -16.42 2.14
N ASP A 224 -14.34 -15.87 3.34
CA ASP A 224 -15.47 -15.98 4.30
C ASP A 224 -16.13 -14.63 4.60
N SER A 225 -15.65 -13.54 3.99
CA SER A 225 -16.15 -12.17 4.14
C SER A 225 -16.02 -11.63 5.56
N THR A 226 -15.08 -12.13 6.36
CA THR A 226 -14.82 -11.58 7.70
C THR A 226 -13.90 -10.36 7.61
N HIS A 227 -14.09 -9.42 8.54
CA HIS A 227 -13.31 -8.18 8.63
C HIS A 227 -12.98 -7.88 10.09
N VAL A 228 -11.72 -7.62 10.37
CA VAL A 228 -11.22 -7.22 11.69
C VAL A 228 -10.40 -5.95 11.56
N VAL A 229 -10.67 -4.98 12.43
CA VAL A 229 -9.89 -3.75 12.55
C VAL A 229 -9.10 -3.78 13.85
N ARG A 230 -7.82 -3.54 13.80
CA ARG A 230 -6.93 -3.39 14.95
C ARG A 230 -6.47 -1.95 15.03
N ILE A 231 -6.55 -1.36 16.22
CA ILE A 231 -6.20 0.04 16.47
C ILE A 231 -5.14 0.07 17.57
N GLY A 232 -3.97 0.59 17.24
CA GLY A 232 -2.87 0.74 18.21
C GLY A 232 -2.98 2.01 19.06
N PRO A 233 -2.01 2.24 19.97
CA PRO A 233 -2.03 3.35 20.93
C PRO A 233 -2.13 4.75 20.29
N HIS A 234 -1.64 4.93 19.07
CA HIS A 234 -1.71 6.21 18.36
C HIS A 234 -3.06 6.49 17.69
N GLY A 235 -3.93 5.47 17.64
CA GLY A 235 -5.29 5.59 17.14
C GLY A 235 -5.41 5.75 15.64
N GLU A 236 -6.57 6.22 15.21
CA GLU A 236 -6.90 6.50 13.81
C GLU A 236 -6.07 7.65 13.22
N PRO A 237 -5.99 7.75 11.87
CA PRO A 237 -5.40 8.88 11.17
C PRO A 237 -5.94 10.22 11.66
N LYS A 238 -5.07 11.11 12.16
CA LYS A 238 -5.42 12.46 12.59
C LYS A 238 -5.15 13.47 11.48
N PHE A 239 -6.14 14.29 11.15
CA PHE A 239 -6.04 15.27 10.07
C PHE A 239 -6.95 16.49 10.34
N LYS A 240 -6.70 17.57 9.61
CA LYS A 240 -7.58 18.74 9.50
C LYS A 240 -8.04 18.85 8.06
N VAL A 241 -9.29 19.26 7.87
CA VAL A 241 -9.81 19.55 6.53
C VAL A 241 -9.43 20.99 6.16
N ALA A 242 -8.72 21.15 5.05
CA ALA A 242 -8.40 22.45 4.48
C ALA A 242 -8.55 22.37 2.95
N GLU A 243 -9.33 23.25 2.37
CA GLU A 243 -9.58 23.33 0.92
C GLU A 243 -10.02 21.99 0.30
N GLY A 244 -10.75 21.16 1.06
CA GLY A 244 -11.19 19.82 0.63
C GLY A 244 -10.16 18.72 0.79
N TYR A 245 -8.97 19.02 1.30
CA TYR A 245 -7.91 18.03 1.54
C TYR A 245 -7.79 17.65 3.00
N GLY A 246 -7.39 16.41 3.27
CA GLY A 246 -7.04 15.93 4.60
C GLY A 246 -5.59 16.22 4.95
N ILE A 247 -5.33 17.33 5.64
CA ILE A 247 -3.96 17.71 6.06
C ILE A 247 -3.57 16.94 7.32
N PRO A 248 -2.52 16.08 7.28
CA PRO A 248 -2.11 15.27 8.41
C PRO A 248 -1.69 16.11 9.61
N THR A 249 -2.08 15.68 10.83
CA THR A 249 -1.71 16.34 12.10
C THR A 249 -1.16 15.38 13.15
N GLY A 250 -1.18 14.08 12.89
CA GLY A 250 -0.73 13.03 13.80
C GLY A 250 0.67 12.52 13.47
N ILE A 251 0.81 11.21 13.56
CA ILE A 251 2.05 10.50 13.26
C ILE A 251 2.03 9.88 11.87
N MET A 252 3.22 9.67 11.31
CA MET A 252 3.42 8.70 10.24
C MET A 252 3.27 7.29 10.83
N GLY A 253 2.36 6.54 10.28
CA GLY A 253 2.01 5.20 10.74
C GLY A 253 2.84 4.13 10.06
N PHE A 254 2.17 3.28 9.28
CA PHE A 254 2.85 2.20 8.58
C PHE A 254 3.48 2.66 7.25
N CYS A 255 4.59 2.00 6.90
CA CYS A 255 5.32 2.25 5.66
C CYS A 255 5.15 1.14 4.63
N ASP A 256 4.84 -0.07 5.07
CA ASP A 256 4.60 -1.23 4.19
C ASP A 256 3.86 -2.34 4.93
N VAL A 257 3.27 -3.28 4.16
CA VAL A 257 2.65 -4.50 4.67
C VAL A 257 2.91 -5.67 3.73
N GLN A 258 3.09 -6.86 4.28
CA GLN A 258 3.16 -8.12 3.53
C GLN A 258 2.37 -9.22 4.24
N VAL A 259 1.59 -9.97 3.47
CA VAL A 259 0.77 -11.08 3.94
C VAL A 259 1.37 -12.40 3.48
N THR A 260 1.81 -13.23 4.43
CA THR A 260 2.26 -14.59 4.17
C THR A 260 1.16 -15.60 4.50
N ASP A 261 1.44 -16.89 4.37
CA ASP A 261 0.46 -17.94 4.69
C ASP A 261 0.07 -17.97 6.18
N SER A 262 0.97 -17.53 7.06
CA SER A 262 0.83 -17.67 8.51
C SER A 262 0.90 -16.35 9.28
N ALA A 263 1.33 -15.24 8.65
CA ALA A 263 1.55 -13.98 9.34
C ALA A 263 1.33 -12.76 8.43
N ILE A 264 1.05 -11.63 9.05
CA ILE A 264 1.06 -10.29 8.44
C ILE A 264 2.26 -9.56 9.02
N TYR A 265 3.16 -9.10 8.15
CA TYR A 265 4.29 -8.25 8.51
C TYR A 265 3.96 -6.82 8.13
N ALA A 266 4.07 -5.90 9.08
CA ALA A 266 3.82 -4.48 8.85
C ALA A 266 4.99 -3.65 9.41
N VAL A 267 5.49 -2.72 8.61
CA VAL A 267 6.57 -1.82 9.01
C VAL A 267 5.97 -0.54 9.55
N PHE A 268 6.19 -0.26 10.83
CA PHE A 268 5.63 0.89 11.53
C PHE A 268 6.70 1.92 11.84
N GLN A 269 6.45 3.21 11.57
CA GLN A 269 7.37 4.31 11.81
C GLN A 269 7.12 5.01 13.14
N GLY A 270 5.87 5.38 13.44
CA GLY A 270 5.44 5.96 14.71
C GLY A 270 5.99 7.35 15.03
N ARG A 271 6.55 8.09 14.05
CA ARG A 271 7.15 9.42 14.25
C ARG A 271 6.20 10.53 13.82
N THR A 272 6.25 11.67 14.50
CA THR A 272 5.54 12.88 14.04
C THR A 272 6.24 13.50 12.82
N PHE A 273 5.52 14.30 12.06
CA PHE A 273 6.13 15.08 10.95
C PHE A 273 7.26 15.99 11.43
N LYS A 274 7.15 16.51 12.67
CA LYS A 274 8.19 17.33 13.29
C LYS A 274 9.47 16.50 13.54
N ASP A 275 9.34 15.31 14.14
CA ASP A 275 10.47 14.42 14.41
C ASP A 275 11.21 14.01 13.14
N ILE A 276 10.46 13.87 12.02
CA ILE A 276 11.03 13.52 10.71
C ILE A 276 11.78 14.72 10.11
N ALA A 277 11.25 15.93 10.26
CA ALA A 277 11.87 17.15 9.72
C ALA A 277 13.13 17.57 10.49
N GLU A 278 13.27 17.16 11.76
CA GLU A 278 14.39 17.48 12.64
C GLU A 278 15.49 16.38 12.64
N ALA A 279 15.31 15.26 11.94
CA ALA A 279 16.22 14.13 11.87
C ALA A 279 17.15 14.18 10.65
#